data_617106d8cc933115ac62ad64a7badf28
#
_entry.id   617106d8cc933115ac62ad64a7badf28
#
_cell.length_a   1.000
_cell.length_b   1.000
_cell.length_c   1.000
_cell.angle_alpha   90.00
_cell.angle_beta   90.00
_cell.angle_gamma   90.00
#
_symmetry.space_group_name_H-M   'P 1'
#
loop_
_entity.id
_entity.type
_entity.pdbx_description
1 polymer ?
#
loop_
_entity_poly.entity_id
_entity_poly.type
_entity_poly.pdbx_seq_one_letter_code
_entity_poly.pdbx_strand_id
1 'polypeptide(L)'
;MEVVDKDAVKQYLLGLQDAVCTAIEGEDGRATFREDAWDRPQGGGGRSRVLAEGAYIEKAGVNFSHVKGDKLPPSASAQRPELAGRGFEAMGVSLIVHPHNPYAPTSHANVRFFIATKEGEAPVWWFGGGFDLTPFYGFREDAIHWHRTAKAACTPFGADLYSRYKAWCDEYFFLKHRQEPRGVGGLFFDDVNEGGFAKSFEFMRSVGDHY
;
A
#
# COMPACT_ATOMS: atom_id res chain seq x y z
N MET A 1 23.67 4.35 -14.96
CA MET A 1 22.49 4.79 -14.18
C MET A 1 21.56 3.60 -14.03
N GLU A 2 21.04 3.40 -12.84
CA GLU A 2 20.05 2.36 -12.60
C GLU A 2 18.77 2.66 -13.39
N VAL A 3 18.20 1.65 -14.03
CA VAL A 3 16.96 1.79 -14.80
C VAL A 3 15.78 1.67 -13.82
N VAL A 4 14.99 2.74 -13.72
CA VAL A 4 13.75 2.77 -12.93
C VAL A 4 12.57 2.50 -13.87
N ASP A 5 12.04 1.27 -13.84
CA ASP A 5 10.96 0.83 -14.71
C ASP A 5 9.59 1.15 -14.09
N LYS A 6 9.10 2.36 -14.36
CA LYS A 6 7.79 2.85 -13.87
C LYS A 6 6.62 2.07 -14.48
N ASP A 7 6.77 1.57 -15.69
CA ASP A 7 5.70 0.86 -16.38
C ASP A 7 5.51 -0.53 -15.78
N ALA A 8 6.59 -1.22 -15.42
CA ALA A 8 6.52 -2.47 -14.67
C ALA A 8 5.83 -2.28 -13.30
N VAL A 9 6.15 -1.19 -12.59
CA VAL A 9 5.47 -0.87 -11.32
C VAL A 9 3.98 -0.65 -11.54
N LYS A 10 3.61 0.15 -12.55
CA LYS A 10 2.20 0.42 -12.86
C LYS A 10 1.44 -0.85 -13.23
N GLN A 11 2.02 -1.71 -14.06
CA GLN A 11 1.42 -2.97 -14.46
C GLN A 11 1.19 -3.89 -13.25
N TYR A 12 2.18 -4.00 -12.37
CA TYR A 12 2.04 -4.78 -11.15
C TYR A 12 0.90 -4.26 -10.27
N LEU A 13 0.84 -2.95 -10.02
CA LEU A 13 -0.19 -2.35 -9.15
C LEU A 13 -1.61 -2.54 -9.72
N LEU A 14 -1.78 -2.41 -11.04
CA LEU A 14 -3.05 -2.70 -11.69
C LEU A 14 -3.44 -4.18 -11.58
N GLY A 15 -2.47 -5.09 -11.79
CA GLY A 15 -2.67 -6.53 -11.62
C GLY A 15 -3.01 -6.92 -10.18
N LEU A 16 -2.35 -6.29 -9.20
CA LEU A 16 -2.66 -6.48 -7.78
C LEU A 16 -4.09 -6.04 -7.46
N GLN A 17 -4.53 -4.89 -7.95
CA GLN A 17 -5.92 -4.45 -7.79
C GLN A 17 -6.89 -5.47 -8.38
N ASP A 18 -6.62 -5.98 -9.59
CA ASP A 18 -7.47 -6.99 -10.25
C ASP A 18 -7.52 -8.29 -9.44
N ALA A 19 -6.38 -8.79 -8.98
CA ALA A 19 -6.29 -10.01 -8.19
C ALA A 19 -7.05 -9.91 -6.85
N VAL A 20 -6.86 -8.81 -6.11
CA VAL A 20 -7.55 -8.58 -4.83
C VAL A 20 -9.06 -8.46 -5.04
N CYS A 21 -9.52 -7.71 -6.04
CA CYS A 21 -10.95 -7.59 -6.32
C CYS A 21 -11.57 -8.95 -6.66
N THR A 22 -10.90 -9.73 -7.52
CA THR A 22 -11.38 -11.07 -7.91
C THR A 22 -11.45 -12.02 -6.71
N ALA A 23 -10.45 -11.99 -5.83
CA ALA A 23 -10.45 -12.81 -4.62
C ALA A 23 -11.60 -12.44 -3.67
N ILE A 24 -11.80 -11.15 -3.41
CA ILE A 24 -12.89 -10.67 -2.54
C ILE A 24 -14.27 -11.00 -3.12
N GLU A 25 -14.47 -10.84 -4.43
CA GLU A 25 -15.72 -11.21 -5.12
C GLU A 25 -15.99 -12.72 -5.03
N GLY A 26 -14.94 -13.53 -5.18
CA GLY A 26 -15.03 -14.98 -5.05
C GLY A 26 -15.44 -15.42 -3.65
N GLU A 27 -14.88 -14.82 -2.62
CA GLU A 27 -15.23 -15.10 -1.23
C GLU A 27 -16.62 -14.57 -0.84
N ASP A 28 -17.00 -13.40 -1.33
CA ASP A 28 -18.33 -12.82 -1.07
C ASP A 28 -19.44 -13.59 -1.78
N GLY A 29 -19.23 -14.01 -3.01
CA GLY A 29 -20.13 -14.84 -3.83
C GLY A 29 -21.43 -14.16 -4.28
N ARG A 30 -21.68 -12.91 -3.91
CA ARG A 30 -22.91 -12.16 -4.26
C ARG A 30 -22.62 -10.80 -4.91
N ALA A 31 -21.82 -9.97 -4.27
CA ALA A 31 -21.55 -8.63 -4.76
C ALA A 31 -20.31 -8.59 -5.65
N THR A 32 -20.28 -7.60 -6.54
CA THR A 32 -19.13 -7.31 -7.41
C THR A 32 -18.67 -5.88 -7.22
N PHE A 33 -17.41 -5.62 -7.53
CA PHE A 33 -16.86 -4.28 -7.48
C PHE A 33 -17.42 -3.40 -8.60
N ARG A 34 -17.92 -2.24 -8.25
CA ARG A 34 -18.21 -1.18 -9.21
C ARG A 34 -16.93 -0.38 -9.44
N GLU A 35 -16.54 -0.26 -10.70
CA GLU A 35 -15.37 0.52 -11.12
C GLU A 35 -15.76 1.95 -11.50
N ASP A 36 -14.92 2.89 -11.11
CA ASP A 36 -14.93 4.29 -11.52
C ASP A 36 -13.51 4.70 -11.93
N ALA A 37 -13.32 4.91 -13.23
CA ALA A 37 -12.06 5.36 -13.80
C ALA A 37 -12.08 6.89 -13.96
N TRP A 38 -10.99 7.53 -13.59
CA TRP A 38 -10.88 8.99 -13.65
C TRP A 38 -9.50 9.44 -14.15
N ASP A 39 -9.47 10.56 -14.84
CA ASP A 39 -8.26 11.21 -15.34
C ASP A 39 -8.05 12.57 -14.68
N ARG A 40 -6.78 12.99 -14.59
CA ARG A 40 -6.40 14.28 -14.06
C ARG A 40 -5.91 15.22 -15.17
N PRO A 41 -6.36 16.48 -15.18
CA PRO A 41 -5.87 17.47 -16.17
C PRO A 41 -4.35 17.66 -16.14
N GLN A 42 -3.71 17.49 -14.98
CA GLN A 42 -2.26 17.61 -14.79
C GLN A 42 -1.50 16.33 -15.15
N GLY A 43 -2.19 15.34 -15.68
CA GLY A 43 -1.65 14.03 -16.01
C GLY A 43 -1.80 12.98 -14.90
N GLY A 44 -1.94 11.75 -15.32
CA GLY A 44 -2.27 10.63 -14.46
C GLY A 44 -3.78 10.44 -14.33
N GLY A 45 -4.18 9.59 -13.43
CA GLY A 45 -5.56 9.19 -13.21
C GLY A 45 -5.64 8.08 -12.17
N GLY A 46 -6.75 7.40 -12.14
CA GLY A 46 -6.93 6.28 -11.24
C GLY A 46 -8.09 5.40 -11.63
N ARG A 47 -8.19 4.30 -10.92
CA ARG A 47 -9.25 3.31 -11.05
C ARG A 47 -9.72 2.93 -9.65
N SER A 48 -10.84 3.53 -9.24
CA SER A 48 -11.46 3.23 -7.95
C SER A 48 -12.43 2.07 -8.09
N ARG A 49 -12.35 1.11 -7.20
CA ARG A 49 -13.28 -0.01 -7.14
C ARG A 49 -13.90 -0.11 -5.76
N VAL A 50 -15.22 -0.15 -5.71
CA VAL A 50 -16.00 -0.23 -4.47
C VAL A 50 -17.00 -1.37 -4.57
N LEU A 51 -16.96 -2.26 -3.58
CA LEU A 51 -17.97 -3.27 -3.33
C LEU A 51 -18.78 -2.86 -2.08
N ALA A 52 -20.08 -3.01 -2.12
CA ALA A 52 -20.97 -2.75 -1.00
C ALA A 52 -22.12 -3.76 -0.99
N GLU A 53 -22.71 -3.96 0.20
CA GLU A 53 -23.89 -4.80 0.41
C GLU A 53 -23.68 -6.25 -0.05
N GLY A 54 -22.47 -6.79 0.13
CA GLY A 54 -22.14 -8.18 -0.16
C GLY A 54 -22.80 -9.16 0.79
N ALA A 55 -22.55 -10.46 0.60
CA ALA A 55 -23.03 -11.50 1.51
C ALA A 55 -22.25 -11.51 2.83
N TYR A 56 -20.93 -11.32 2.74
CA TYR A 56 -20.00 -11.29 3.85
C TYR A 56 -19.30 -9.94 4.02
N ILE A 57 -19.13 -9.21 2.94
CA ILE A 57 -18.47 -7.91 2.92
C ILE A 57 -19.52 -6.80 2.96
N GLU A 58 -19.51 -6.00 4.02
CA GLU A 58 -20.35 -4.81 4.15
C GLU A 58 -19.91 -3.75 3.15
N LYS A 59 -18.59 -3.48 3.13
CA LYS A 59 -17.99 -2.52 2.21
C LYS A 59 -16.50 -2.81 2.01
N ALA A 60 -16.06 -2.73 0.78
CA ALA A 60 -14.65 -2.78 0.43
C ALA A 60 -14.32 -1.70 -0.61
N GLY A 61 -13.13 -1.14 -0.50
CA GLY A 61 -12.56 -0.24 -1.50
C GLY A 61 -11.17 -0.73 -1.89
N VAL A 62 -10.90 -0.83 -3.20
CA VAL A 62 -9.59 -1.17 -3.74
C VAL A 62 -9.27 -0.15 -4.83
N ASN A 63 -8.37 0.78 -4.54
CA ASN A 63 -8.17 1.97 -5.36
C ASN A 63 -6.75 2.04 -5.88
N PHE A 64 -6.59 2.04 -7.20
CA PHE A 64 -5.35 2.40 -7.85
C PHE A 64 -5.34 3.90 -8.16
N SER A 65 -4.20 4.56 -7.94
CA SER A 65 -3.96 5.93 -8.37
C SER A 65 -2.57 6.09 -8.99
N HIS A 66 -2.47 6.96 -10.00
CA HIS A 66 -1.22 7.40 -10.60
C HIS A 66 -1.29 8.92 -10.76
N VAL A 67 -0.56 9.64 -9.94
CA VAL A 67 -0.56 11.10 -9.87
C VAL A 67 0.74 11.64 -10.40
N LYS A 68 0.67 12.68 -11.25
CA LYS A 68 1.83 13.39 -11.79
C LYS A 68 1.73 14.87 -11.47
N GLY A 69 2.87 15.53 -11.40
CA GLY A 69 2.95 16.99 -11.28
C GLY A 69 4.33 17.51 -11.67
N ASP A 70 4.34 18.72 -12.23
CA ASP A 70 5.59 19.36 -12.67
C ASP A 70 6.44 19.86 -11.50
N LYS A 71 5.82 20.11 -10.36
CA LYS A 71 6.49 20.52 -9.11
C LYS A 71 5.82 19.93 -7.90
N LEU A 72 6.65 19.53 -6.94
CA LEU A 72 6.16 19.14 -5.60
C LEU A 72 5.67 20.37 -4.85
N PRO A 73 4.61 20.24 -4.01
CA PRO A 73 4.20 21.28 -3.09
C PRO A 73 5.36 21.68 -2.15
N PRO A 74 5.51 22.96 -1.79
CA PRO A 74 6.56 23.40 -0.87
C PRO A 74 6.59 22.62 0.46
N SER A 75 5.43 22.22 0.96
CA SER A 75 5.30 21.39 2.16
C SER A 75 5.93 20.00 2.01
N ALA A 76 5.92 19.43 0.82
CA ALA A 76 6.53 18.12 0.57
C ALA A 76 8.06 18.19 0.40
N SER A 77 8.58 19.33 -0.06
CA SER A 77 10.03 19.55 -0.23
C SER A 77 10.70 20.21 0.97
N ALA A 78 9.92 20.74 1.94
CA ALA A 78 10.48 21.46 3.09
C ALA A 78 11.43 20.60 3.95
N GLN A 79 11.15 19.30 4.07
CA GLN A 79 11.98 18.36 4.83
C GLN A 79 12.91 17.52 3.94
N ARG A 80 12.83 17.72 2.60
CA ARG A 80 13.57 16.98 1.58
C ARG A 80 14.09 17.93 0.50
N PRO A 81 15.19 18.65 0.78
CA PRO A 81 15.75 19.62 -0.17
C PRO A 81 16.09 19.03 -1.54
N GLU A 82 16.45 17.74 -1.58
CA GLU A 82 16.76 17.00 -2.81
C GLU A 82 15.57 16.89 -3.78
N LEU A 83 14.35 17.12 -3.31
CA LEU A 83 13.13 17.11 -4.13
C LEU A 83 12.78 18.48 -4.72
N ALA A 84 13.47 19.54 -4.29
CA ALA A 84 13.12 20.89 -4.70
C ALA A 84 13.26 21.11 -6.22
N GLY A 85 12.19 21.63 -6.83
CA GLY A 85 12.17 21.95 -8.26
C GLY A 85 12.09 20.74 -9.19
N ARG A 86 11.81 19.54 -8.66
CA ARG A 86 11.60 18.32 -9.44
C ARG A 86 10.13 18.13 -9.81
N GLY A 87 9.89 17.61 -11.00
CA GLY A 87 8.62 16.97 -11.33
C GLY A 87 8.50 15.63 -10.63
N PHE A 88 7.29 15.12 -10.42
CA PHE A 88 7.09 13.87 -9.70
C PHE A 88 6.00 12.99 -10.31
N GLU A 89 6.10 11.71 -10.02
CA GLU A 89 5.06 10.72 -10.21
C GLU A 89 4.92 9.91 -8.92
N ALA A 90 3.68 9.67 -8.52
CA ALA A 90 3.33 8.79 -7.40
C ALA A 90 2.25 7.83 -7.85
N MET A 91 2.43 6.55 -7.60
CA MET A 91 1.44 5.54 -7.93
C MET A 91 1.32 4.50 -6.83
N GLY A 92 0.13 3.95 -6.64
CA GLY A 92 -0.11 2.96 -5.61
C GLY A 92 -1.49 2.35 -5.66
N VAL A 93 -1.63 1.26 -4.91
CA VAL A 93 -2.92 0.66 -4.57
C VAL A 93 -3.14 0.84 -3.07
N SER A 94 -4.32 1.31 -2.72
CA SER A 94 -4.79 1.40 -1.34
C SER A 94 -6.11 0.67 -1.23
N LEU A 95 -6.26 -0.15 -0.21
CA LEU A 95 -7.46 -0.94 -0.02
C LEU A 95 -7.87 -1.06 1.44
N ILE A 96 -9.16 -1.27 1.65
CA ILE A 96 -9.74 -1.58 2.95
C ILE A 96 -10.94 -2.50 2.75
N VAL A 97 -11.09 -3.47 3.64
CA VAL A 97 -12.20 -4.45 3.63
C VAL A 97 -12.88 -4.44 4.98
N HIS A 98 -14.19 -4.15 4.98
CA HIS A 98 -15.04 -4.18 6.16
C HIS A 98 -16.04 -5.33 6.05
N PRO A 99 -15.89 -6.43 6.81
CA PRO A 99 -16.88 -7.50 6.88
C PRO A 99 -18.14 -7.09 7.65
N HIS A 100 -19.28 -7.73 7.34
CA HIS A 100 -20.50 -7.61 8.15
C HIS A 100 -20.35 -8.22 9.55
N ASN A 101 -19.64 -9.34 9.61
CA ASN A 101 -19.46 -10.07 10.86
C ASN A 101 -18.39 -9.39 11.72
N PRO A 102 -18.74 -8.89 12.93
CA PRO A 102 -17.76 -8.24 13.81
C PRO A 102 -16.66 -9.18 14.34
N TYR A 103 -16.82 -10.48 14.17
CA TYR A 103 -15.78 -11.47 14.46
C TYR A 103 -14.77 -11.65 13.33
N ALA A 104 -15.06 -11.16 12.13
CA ALA A 104 -14.09 -11.07 11.04
C ALA A 104 -13.43 -9.69 11.07
N PRO A 105 -12.09 -9.61 11.08
CA PRO A 105 -11.41 -8.33 11.25
C PRO A 105 -11.47 -7.46 9.99
N THR A 106 -11.48 -6.14 10.19
CA THR A 106 -11.19 -5.17 9.12
C THR A 106 -9.72 -5.28 8.74
N SER A 107 -9.42 -5.38 7.46
CA SER A 107 -8.06 -5.39 6.93
C SER A 107 -7.81 -4.18 6.01
N HIS A 108 -6.58 -3.69 6.04
CA HIS A 108 -6.13 -2.56 5.24
C HIS A 108 -4.76 -2.87 4.65
N ALA A 109 -4.52 -2.46 3.42
CA ALA A 109 -3.19 -2.45 2.81
C ALA A 109 -2.98 -1.23 1.93
N ASN A 110 -1.71 -0.89 1.77
CA ASN A 110 -1.26 0.09 0.81
C ASN A 110 0.12 -0.32 0.31
N VAL A 111 0.33 -0.26 -1.00
CA VAL A 111 1.67 -0.36 -1.62
C VAL A 111 1.79 0.75 -2.64
N ARG A 112 2.94 1.45 -2.62
CA ARG A 112 3.13 2.66 -3.39
C ARG A 112 4.56 2.83 -3.87
N PHE A 113 4.71 3.58 -4.94
CA PHE A 113 5.96 4.03 -5.53
C PHE A 113 5.93 5.53 -5.75
N PHE A 114 7.05 6.17 -5.47
CA PHE A 114 7.28 7.58 -5.72
C PHE A 114 8.57 7.78 -6.51
N ILE A 115 8.56 8.71 -7.45
CA ILE A 115 9.76 9.16 -8.16
C ILE A 115 9.68 10.65 -8.44
N ALA A 116 10.81 11.35 -8.23
CA ALA A 116 10.99 12.74 -8.58
C ALA A 116 12.16 12.89 -9.55
N THR A 117 11.92 13.61 -10.65
CA THR A 117 12.88 13.74 -11.75
C THR A 117 13.17 15.21 -12.06
N LYS A 118 14.40 15.49 -12.49
CA LYS A 118 14.82 16.77 -13.03
C LYS A 118 15.85 16.52 -14.13
N GLU A 119 15.77 17.29 -15.19
CA GLU A 119 16.69 17.15 -16.32
C GLU A 119 18.14 17.31 -15.88
N GLY A 120 19.01 16.41 -16.35
CA GLY A 120 20.43 16.39 -16.00
C GLY A 120 20.78 15.87 -14.60
N GLU A 121 19.80 15.51 -13.78
CA GLU A 121 20.03 14.99 -12.43
C GLU A 121 19.54 13.53 -12.30
N ALA A 122 20.16 12.77 -11.40
CA ALA A 122 19.69 11.42 -11.07
C ALA A 122 18.29 11.48 -10.46
N PRO A 123 17.37 10.55 -10.77
CA PRO A 123 16.06 10.49 -10.15
C PRO A 123 16.17 10.17 -8.66
N VAL A 124 15.26 10.73 -7.88
CA VAL A 124 15.03 10.35 -6.47
C VAL A 124 13.77 9.52 -6.42
N TRP A 125 13.85 8.31 -5.90
CA TRP A 125 12.72 7.39 -5.87
C TRP A 125 12.74 6.51 -4.61
N TRP A 126 11.56 6.01 -4.23
CA TRP A 126 11.40 5.02 -3.17
C TRP A 126 10.08 4.28 -3.26
N PHE A 127 10.01 3.16 -2.56
CA PHE A 127 8.80 2.41 -2.32
C PHE A 127 8.32 2.60 -0.88
N GLY A 128 7.00 2.56 -0.68
CA GLY A 128 6.37 2.55 0.63
C GLY A 128 5.16 1.62 0.63
N GLY A 129 4.68 1.30 1.82
CA GLY A 129 3.51 0.46 1.95
C GLY A 129 3.36 -0.20 3.31
N GLY A 130 2.54 -1.24 3.31
CA GLY A 130 2.26 -2.06 4.47
C GLY A 130 0.84 -2.58 4.47
N PHE A 131 0.52 -3.34 5.49
CA PHE A 131 -0.83 -3.80 5.78
C PHE A 131 -1.04 -3.96 7.29
N ASP A 132 -2.25 -3.75 7.75
CA ASP A 132 -2.63 -3.86 9.16
C ASP A 132 -4.03 -4.43 9.33
N LEU A 133 -4.27 -5.06 10.50
CA LEU A 133 -5.51 -5.73 10.85
C LEU A 133 -6.16 -5.09 12.07
N THR A 134 -7.46 -4.77 11.96
CA THR A 134 -8.22 -4.12 13.03
C THR A 134 -9.45 -4.94 13.40
N PRO A 135 -9.34 -5.90 14.31
CA PRO A 135 -10.48 -6.67 14.79
C PRO A 135 -11.35 -5.85 15.76
N PHE A 136 -12.67 -6.06 15.72
CA PHE A 136 -13.58 -5.65 16.81
C PHE A 136 -13.48 -6.65 17.96
N TYR A 137 -13.55 -7.95 17.67
CA TYR A 137 -13.32 -9.03 18.61
C TYR A 137 -12.08 -9.79 18.15
N GLY A 138 -11.01 -9.71 18.95
CA GLY A 138 -9.73 -10.29 18.58
C GLY A 138 -9.65 -11.78 18.88
N PHE A 139 -9.19 -12.55 17.88
CA PHE A 139 -8.80 -13.94 18.06
C PHE A 139 -7.27 -14.05 17.96
N ARG A 140 -6.70 -14.82 18.85
CA ARG A 140 -5.25 -15.02 18.89
C ARG A 140 -4.73 -15.66 17.60
N GLU A 141 -5.50 -16.56 17.05
CA GLU A 141 -5.18 -17.32 15.84
C GLU A 141 -5.08 -16.39 14.63
N ASP A 142 -5.98 -15.43 14.50
CA ASP A 142 -5.96 -14.41 13.43
C ASP A 142 -4.72 -13.54 13.53
N ALA A 143 -4.40 -13.06 14.73
CA ALA A 143 -3.20 -12.25 14.95
C ALA A 143 -1.92 -13.04 14.63
N ILE A 144 -1.85 -14.32 15.02
CA ILE A 144 -0.71 -15.20 14.72
C ILE A 144 -0.58 -15.41 13.22
N HIS A 145 -1.68 -15.71 12.52
CA HIS A 145 -1.69 -15.90 11.08
C HIS A 145 -1.22 -14.63 10.36
N TRP A 146 -1.80 -13.50 10.70
CA TRP A 146 -1.48 -12.19 10.12
C TRP A 146 0.01 -11.84 10.25
N HIS A 147 0.56 -11.99 11.46
CA HIS A 147 1.98 -11.71 11.70
C HIS A 147 2.94 -12.74 11.10
N ARG A 148 2.52 -14.00 10.95
CA ARG A 148 3.30 -15.00 10.19
C ARG A 148 3.40 -14.60 8.71
N THR A 149 2.29 -14.18 8.11
CA THR A 149 2.23 -13.71 6.74
C THR A 149 3.09 -12.45 6.56
N ALA A 150 2.97 -11.48 7.47
CA ALA A 150 3.82 -10.29 7.48
C ALA A 150 5.32 -10.62 7.56
N LYS A 151 5.68 -11.57 8.41
CA LYS A 151 7.06 -12.04 8.53
C LYS A 151 7.54 -12.77 7.27
N ALA A 152 6.69 -13.59 6.67
CA ALA A 152 7.01 -14.31 5.43
C ALA A 152 7.32 -13.34 4.29
N ALA A 153 6.54 -12.25 4.15
CA ALA A 153 6.78 -11.19 3.17
C ALA A 153 8.17 -10.53 3.32
N CYS A 154 8.66 -10.39 4.54
CA CYS A 154 9.94 -9.72 4.83
C CYS A 154 11.16 -10.64 4.77
N THR A 155 11.00 -11.91 5.13
CA THR A 155 12.11 -12.86 5.36
C THR A 155 13.11 -12.99 4.20
N PRO A 156 12.69 -13.02 2.90
CA PRO A 156 13.62 -13.11 1.79
C PRO A 156 14.55 -11.91 1.63
N PHE A 157 14.21 -10.77 2.22
CA PHE A 157 14.89 -9.49 2.02
C PHE A 157 15.79 -9.08 3.18
N GLY A 158 15.57 -9.64 4.39
CA GLY A 158 16.39 -9.42 5.56
C GLY A 158 15.76 -9.95 6.85
N ALA A 159 16.57 -10.49 7.73
CA ALA A 159 16.10 -11.17 8.95
C ALA A 159 15.45 -10.19 9.98
N ASP A 160 15.85 -8.93 9.95
CA ASP A 160 15.41 -7.86 10.87
C ASP A 160 14.23 -7.02 10.31
N LEU A 161 13.93 -7.12 9.01
CA LEU A 161 12.95 -6.25 8.36
C LEU A 161 11.56 -6.36 8.99
N TYR A 162 11.11 -7.57 9.28
CA TYR A 162 9.81 -7.76 9.94
C TYR A 162 9.74 -7.02 11.28
N SER A 163 10.74 -7.19 12.14
CA SER A 163 10.76 -6.55 13.46
C SER A 163 10.77 -5.02 13.35
N ARG A 164 11.55 -4.48 12.41
CA ARG A 164 11.65 -3.05 12.14
C ARG A 164 10.33 -2.47 11.63
N TYR A 165 9.74 -3.08 10.61
CA TYR A 165 8.52 -2.58 9.99
C TYR A 165 7.25 -2.86 10.82
N LYS A 166 7.26 -3.89 11.65
CA LYS A 166 6.21 -4.13 12.65
C LYS A 166 6.22 -3.04 13.72
N ALA A 167 7.38 -2.71 14.26
CA ALA A 167 7.51 -1.64 15.25
C ALA A 167 7.10 -0.28 14.65
N TRP A 168 7.49 -0.01 13.41
CA TRP A 168 7.08 1.22 12.72
C TRP A 168 5.58 1.27 12.44
N CYS A 169 4.96 0.14 12.10
CA CYS A 169 3.51 0.03 11.95
C CYS A 169 2.77 0.39 13.26
N ASP A 170 3.23 -0.13 14.40
CA ASP A 170 2.65 0.17 15.70
C ASP A 170 2.73 1.65 16.06
N GLU A 171 3.86 2.31 15.75
CA GLU A 171 4.05 3.74 15.97
C GLU A 171 3.18 4.58 15.02
N TYR A 172 3.20 4.25 13.72
CA TYR A 172 2.51 5.01 12.69
C TYR A 172 1.00 5.03 12.87
N PHE A 173 0.40 3.89 13.25
CA PHE A 173 -1.03 3.74 13.46
C PHE A 173 -1.45 3.92 14.93
N PHE A 174 -0.58 4.39 15.81
CA PHE A 174 -0.93 4.63 17.20
C PHE A 174 -1.96 5.77 17.34
N LEU A 175 -3.05 5.48 18.02
CA LEU A 175 -4.16 6.41 18.25
C LEU A 175 -3.86 7.28 19.48
N LYS A 176 -3.19 8.38 19.29
CA LYS A 176 -2.71 9.27 20.39
C LYS A 176 -3.83 9.75 21.32
N HIS A 177 -5.02 10.02 20.77
CA HIS A 177 -6.18 10.49 21.53
C HIS A 177 -6.81 9.40 22.40
N ARG A 178 -6.53 8.12 22.11
CA ARG A 178 -7.02 6.94 22.85
C ARG A 178 -5.91 6.24 23.63
N GLN A 179 -4.66 6.61 23.41
CA GLN A 179 -3.46 5.96 23.99
C GLN A 179 -3.42 4.45 23.72
N GLU A 180 -3.78 4.03 22.52
CA GLU A 180 -3.82 2.63 22.11
C GLU A 180 -3.34 2.42 20.66
N PRO A 181 -2.79 1.25 20.32
CA PRO A 181 -2.51 0.89 18.93
C PRO A 181 -3.81 0.70 18.14
N ARG A 182 -3.77 0.95 16.83
CA ARG A 182 -4.86 0.57 15.93
C ARG A 182 -4.80 -0.93 15.64
N GLY A 183 -5.70 -1.71 16.23
CA GLY A 183 -5.77 -3.15 16.02
C GLY A 183 -4.53 -3.91 16.47
N VAL A 184 -4.18 -4.96 15.75
CA VAL A 184 -3.02 -5.83 16.04
C VAL A 184 -1.77 -5.43 15.26
N GLY A 185 -1.84 -4.39 14.42
CA GLY A 185 -0.75 -3.93 13.58
C GLY A 185 -0.52 -4.82 12.35
N GLY A 186 0.71 -4.91 11.92
CA GLY A 186 1.15 -5.62 10.73
C GLY A 186 2.51 -5.12 10.27
N LEU A 187 2.59 -4.52 9.09
CA LEU A 187 3.78 -3.92 8.53
C LEU A 187 3.52 -2.46 8.10
N PHE A 188 4.51 -1.60 8.32
CA PHE A 188 4.58 -0.29 7.68
C PHE A 188 6.03 0.00 7.29
N PHE A 189 6.25 0.44 6.06
CA PHE A 189 7.54 0.88 5.55
C PHE A 189 7.37 2.06 4.61
N ASP A 190 8.36 2.92 4.59
CA ASP A 190 8.49 4.03 3.64
C ASP A 190 9.95 4.26 3.30
N ASP A 191 10.21 5.08 2.27
CA ASP A 191 11.57 5.45 1.85
C ASP A 191 12.48 4.26 1.48
N VAL A 192 11.89 3.13 1.06
CA VAL A 192 12.66 1.94 0.70
C VAL A 192 13.25 2.09 -0.69
N ASN A 193 14.59 2.23 -0.73
CA ASN A 193 15.41 2.27 -1.95
C ASN A 193 16.75 1.54 -1.76
N GLU A 194 16.98 0.96 -0.59
CA GLU A 194 18.21 0.23 -0.25
C GLU A 194 18.35 -1.05 -1.09
N GLY A 195 19.53 -1.24 -1.68
CA GLY A 195 19.81 -2.40 -2.53
C GLY A 195 19.35 -2.26 -3.98
N GLY A 196 18.91 -1.05 -4.36
CA GLY A 196 18.53 -0.70 -5.72
C GLY A 196 17.08 -0.98 -6.07
N PHE A 197 16.67 -0.50 -7.27
CA PHE A 197 15.27 -0.52 -7.71
C PHE A 197 14.69 -1.93 -7.77
N ALA A 198 15.40 -2.87 -8.39
CA ALA A 198 14.88 -4.23 -8.55
C ALA A 198 14.56 -4.90 -7.21
N LYS A 199 15.49 -4.83 -6.24
CA LYS A 199 15.30 -5.42 -4.92
C LYS A 199 14.18 -4.74 -4.13
N SER A 200 14.12 -3.40 -4.18
CA SER A 200 13.08 -2.63 -3.49
C SER A 200 11.70 -2.87 -4.11
N PHE A 201 11.63 -3.02 -5.43
CA PHE A 201 10.39 -3.37 -6.14
C PHE A 201 9.93 -4.79 -5.80
N GLU A 202 10.83 -5.77 -5.77
CA GLU A 202 10.52 -7.14 -5.34
C GLU A 202 10.02 -7.19 -3.90
N PHE A 203 10.61 -6.40 -2.99
CA PHE A 203 10.12 -6.30 -1.62
C PHE A 203 8.69 -5.75 -1.56
N MET A 204 8.41 -4.63 -2.25
CA MET A 204 7.06 -4.06 -2.31
C MET A 204 6.05 -5.06 -2.89
N ARG A 205 6.43 -5.78 -3.96
CA ARG A 205 5.61 -6.86 -4.53
C ARG A 205 5.34 -7.97 -3.53
N SER A 206 6.39 -8.42 -2.82
CA SER A 206 6.23 -9.45 -1.79
C SER A 206 5.21 -9.02 -0.72
N VAL A 207 5.22 -7.76 -0.29
CA VAL A 207 4.24 -7.26 0.67
C VAL A 207 2.83 -7.23 0.08
N GLY A 208 2.65 -6.79 -1.17
CA GLY A 208 1.35 -6.79 -1.84
C GLY A 208 0.79 -8.19 -2.09
N ASP A 209 1.66 -9.14 -2.47
CA ASP A 209 1.27 -10.52 -2.80
C ASP A 209 0.96 -11.38 -1.55
N HIS A 210 1.41 -10.95 -0.37
CA HIS A 210 1.12 -11.63 0.90
C HIS A 210 -0.13 -11.09 1.61
N TYR A 211 -0.68 -9.96 1.19
CA TYR A 211 -1.97 -9.47 1.67
C TYR A 211 -3.10 -10.32 1.13
#